data_6a60154497083562b43f38b2d4418f99
#
_entry.id   6a60154497083562b43f38b2d4418f99
#
_cell.length_a   1.000
_cell.length_b   1.000
_cell.length_c   1.000
_cell.angle_alpha   90.00
_cell.angle_beta   90.00
_cell.angle_gamma   90.00
#
_symmetry.space_group_name_H-M   'P 1'
#
loop_
_entity.id
_entity.type
_entity.pdbx_description
1 polymer ?
#
loop_
_entity_poly.entity_id
_entity_poly.type
_entity_poly.pdbx_seq_one_letter_code
_entity_poly.pdbx_strand_id
1 'polypeptide(L)'
;TRINKFSNTWWGVSFTDDVREIASTTWTVDRRTFKIYDPRPINISTFYHYQTWKTGVETKFIPKTESIWELSNTFVEPKFNYAYNLDGKLFTKYNLTTAMVSLRWNPFSDYMQTPTGRIETEKRYPKFTFQFTKSLPNVGNNDFEFSKIDFRTEYQKSDLNGLKTSLLFEGGTT
;
A
#
# COMPACT_ATOMS: atom_id res chain seq x y z
N THR A 1 4.07 17.53 -3.02
CA THR A 1 4.01 18.59 -4.05
C THR A 1 3.43 18.05 -5.35
N ARG A 2 2.57 18.83 -6.00
CA ARG A 2 2.00 18.48 -7.29
C ARG A 2 2.97 18.85 -8.41
N ILE A 3 3.37 17.86 -9.22
CA ILE A 3 4.35 18.05 -10.30
C ILE A 3 3.63 18.40 -11.62
N ASN A 4 2.55 17.69 -11.94
CA ASN A 4 1.82 17.89 -13.19
C ASN A 4 0.30 17.91 -12.96
N LYS A 5 -0.35 18.95 -13.45
CA LYS A 5 -1.79 19.14 -13.30
C LYS A 5 -2.60 18.19 -14.20
N PHE A 6 -2.15 17.96 -15.44
CA PHE A 6 -2.89 17.14 -16.41
C PHE A 6 -2.92 15.66 -16.04
N SER A 7 -1.81 15.12 -15.57
CA SER A 7 -1.69 13.72 -15.17
C SER A 7 -1.97 13.49 -13.68
N ASN A 8 -2.36 14.52 -12.93
CA ASN A 8 -2.48 14.44 -11.47
C ASN A 8 -1.24 13.84 -10.80
N THR A 9 -0.07 14.22 -11.26
CA THR A 9 1.19 13.71 -10.73
C THR A 9 1.58 14.45 -9.46
N TRP A 10 1.76 13.69 -8.40
CA TRP A 10 2.15 14.18 -7.08
C TRP A 10 3.42 13.49 -6.63
N TRP A 11 4.29 14.25 -6.00
CA TRP A 11 5.42 13.72 -5.25
C TRP A 11 5.26 14.09 -3.79
N GLY A 12 5.62 13.16 -2.91
CA GLY A 12 5.54 13.37 -1.48
C GLY A 12 6.61 12.63 -0.72
N VAL A 13 6.90 13.16 0.46
CA VAL A 13 7.72 12.53 1.48
C VAL A 13 6.91 12.51 2.76
N SER A 14 6.96 11.40 3.48
CA SER A 14 6.32 11.26 4.79
C SER A 14 7.24 10.54 5.77
N PHE A 15 7.10 10.90 7.03
CA PHE A 15 7.65 10.19 8.16
C PHE A 15 6.50 9.73 9.04
N THR A 16 6.58 8.48 9.49
CA THR A 16 5.61 7.90 10.42
C THR A 16 6.36 7.24 11.55
N ASP A 17 5.96 7.54 12.77
CA ASP A 17 6.41 6.89 13.99
C ASP A 17 5.16 6.34 14.69
N ASP A 18 5.04 5.02 14.78
CA ASP A 18 3.80 4.37 15.22
C ASP A 18 4.08 3.03 15.89
N VAL A 19 3.22 2.66 16.83
CA VAL A 19 3.21 1.34 17.46
C VAL A 19 1.97 0.60 17.01
N ARG A 20 2.14 -0.51 16.32
CA ARG A 20 1.03 -1.28 15.78
C ARG A 20 1.30 -2.78 15.85
N GLU A 21 0.24 -3.53 15.80
CA GLU A 21 0.28 -4.97 15.65
C GLU A 21 0.87 -5.37 14.30
N ILE A 22 1.42 -6.61 14.20
CA ILE A 22 1.88 -7.15 12.91
C ILE A 22 0.79 -6.97 11.87
N ALA A 23 1.11 -6.20 10.85
CA ALA A 23 0.12 -5.79 9.88
C ALA A 23 -0.28 -6.92 8.93
N SER A 24 -1.56 -7.11 8.76
CA SER A 24 -2.12 -7.56 7.51
C SER A 24 -1.71 -6.63 6.35
N THR A 25 -1.85 -7.09 5.13
CA THR A 25 -1.56 -6.30 3.93
C THR A 25 -2.19 -4.90 4.02
N THR A 26 -1.40 -3.87 3.82
CA THR A 26 -1.87 -2.49 3.75
C THR A 26 -1.99 -2.06 2.28
N TRP A 27 -3.10 -1.45 1.95
CA TRP A 27 -3.37 -0.94 0.61
C TRP A 27 -3.30 0.58 0.59
N THR A 28 -2.63 1.14 -0.40
CA THR A 28 -2.57 2.58 -0.62
C THR A 28 -3.50 2.95 -1.76
N VAL A 29 -4.51 3.77 -1.47
CA VAL A 29 -5.50 4.27 -2.43
C VAL A 29 -5.70 5.76 -2.19
N ASP A 30 -5.64 6.57 -3.25
CA ASP A 30 -5.79 8.03 -3.18
C ASP A 30 -4.92 8.67 -2.08
N ARG A 31 -3.66 8.29 -1.99
CA ARG A 31 -2.69 8.72 -0.96
C ARG A 31 -3.09 8.39 0.49
N ARG A 32 -4.06 7.49 0.66
CA ARG A 32 -4.47 6.95 1.95
C ARG A 32 -4.10 5.49 2.04
N THR A 33 -3.58 5.10 3.18
CA THR A 33 -3.27 3.69 3.46
C THR A 33 -4.42 3.11 4.27
N PHE A 34 -5.00 2.04 3.78
CA PHE A 34 -6.05 1.30 4.46
C PHE A 34 -5.48 0.03 5.06
N LYS A 35 -5.85 -0.23 6.30
CA LYS A 35 -5.57 -1.47 6.98
C LYS A 35 -6.85 -2.30 7.02
N ILE A 36 -6.76 -3.57 6.64
CA ILE A 36 -7.88 -4.48 6.84
C ILE A 36 -7.97 -4.77 8.34
N TYR A 37 -9.16 -4.60 8.88
CA TYR A 37 -9.42 -4.94 10.28
C TYR A 37 -9.28 -6.44 10.47
N ASP A 38 -8.40 -6.83 11.37
CA ASP A 38 -8.23 -8.21 11.80
C ASP A 38 -8.89 -8.37 13.17
N PRO A 39 -9.92 -9.21 13.31
CA PRO A 39 -10.66 -9.40 14.55
C PRO A 39 -9.90 -10.22 15.61
N ARG A 40 -8.64 -10.57 15.38
CA ARG A 40 -7.85 -11.29 16.37
C ARG A 40 -7.76 -10.51 17.68
N PRO A 41 -7.78 -11.20 18.82
CA PRO A 41 -7.65 -10.55 20.12
C PRO A 41 -6.32 -9.80 20.20
N ILE A 42 -6.36 -8.58 20.71
CA ILE A 42 -5.17 -7.75 20.91
C ILE A 42 -4.24 -8.47 21.87
N ASN A 43 -3.07 -8.85 21.39
CA ASN A 43 -2.02 -9.46 22.20
C ASN A 43 -0.81 -8.52 22.21
N ILE A 44 -0.38 -8.08 23.39
CA ILE A 44 0.78 -7.21 23.57
C ILE A 44 2.04 -7.81 22.93
N SER A 45 2.15 -9.13 22.89
CA SER A 45 3.28 -9.85 22.28
C SER A 45 3.35 -9.72 20.74
N THR A 46 2.39 -9.05 20.11
CA THR A 46 2.37 -8.85 18.65
C THR A 46 2.62 -7.41 18.23
N PHE A 47 2.88 -6.52 19.17
CA PHE A 47 3.12 -5.11 18.87
C PHE A 47 4.57 -4.83 18.49
N TYR A 48 4.72 -4.02 17.45
CA TYR A 48 6.00 -3.53 16.95
C TYR A 48 5.98 -2.01 16.87
N HIS A 49 7.10 -1.40 17.17
CA HIS A 49 7.35 0.00 16.88
C HIS A 49 7.92 0.14 15.47
N TYR A 50 7.31 0.98 14.65
CA TYR A 50 7.69 1.25 13.29
C TYR A 50 8.07 2.71 13.12
N GLN A 51 9.28 2.96 12.67
CA GLN A 51 9.69 4.27 12.16
C GLN A 51 9.90 4.15 10.68
N THR A 52 9.09 4.82 9.89
CA THR A 52 9.07 4.68 8.44
C THR A 52 9.26 6.02 7.76
N TRP A 53 10.28 6.12 6.94
CA TRP A 53 10.45 7.17 5.95
C TRP A 53 9.97 6.67 4.60
N LYS A 54 9.14 7.47 3.94
CA LYS A 54 8.62 7.16 2.62
C LYS A 54 8.77 8.33 1.67
N THR A 55 9.15 8.04 0.44
CA THR A 55 9.05 8.98 -0.66
C THR A 55 8.39 8.30 -1.85
N GLY A 56 7.56 9.01 -2.58
CA GLY A 56 6.85 8.38 -3.68
C GLY A 56 6.21 9.35 -4.65
N VAL A 57 5.88 8.81 -5.80
CA VAL A 57 5.19 9.49 -6.88
C VAL A 57 3.88 8.77 -7.16
N GLU A 58 2.79 9.51 -7.15
CA GLU A 58 1.48 9.08 -7.62
C GLU A 58 1.18 9.76 -8.95
N THR A 59 0.74 9.02 -9.93
CA THR A 59 0.39 9.57 -11.23
C THR A 59 -0.80 8.87 -11.87
N LYS A 60 -1.61 9.64 -12.61
CA LYS A 60 -2.74 9.18 -13.41
C LYS A 60 -2.48 9.43 -14.90
N PHE A 61 -1.25 9.20 -15.34
CA PHE A 61 -0.82 9.46 -16.71
C PHE A 61 -1.57 8.58 -17.72
N ILE A 62 -1.69 7.29 -17.44
CA ILE A 62 -2.40 6.35 -18.31
C ILE A 62 -3.92 6.48 -18.07
N PRO A 63 -4.74 6.55 -19.12
CA PRO A 63 -6.19 6.57 -18.97
C PRO A 63 -6.70 5.41 -18.14
N LYS A 64 -7.65 5.69 -17.24
CA LYS A 64 -8.28 4.68 -16.36
C LYS A 64 -7.33 3.94 -15.43
N THR A 65 -6.08 4.39 -15.30
CA THR A 65 -5.06 3.77 -14.46
C THR A 65 -4.45 4.80 -13.52
N GLU A 66 -4.33 4.42 -12.26
CA GLU A 66 -3.56 5.14 -11.25
C GLU A 66 -2.33 4.32 -10.94
N SER A 67 -1.16 4.94 -10.89
CA SER A 67 0.07 4.29 -10.49
C SER A 67 0.71 5.01 -9.31
N ILE A 68 1.21 4.24 -8.36
CA ILE A 68 1.94 4.72 -7.19
C ILE A 68 3.29 4.02 -7.19
N TRP A 69 4.34 4.80 -7.09
CA TRP A 69 5.72 4.36 -6.99
C TRP A 69 6.25 4.86 -5.66
N GLU A 70 6.63 3.98 -4.79
CA GLU A 70 7.05 4.32 -3.43
C GLU A 70 8.38 3.67 -3.10
N LEU A 71 9.25 4.43 -2.47
CA LEU A 71 10.46 3.96 -1.82
C LEU A 71 10.29 4.20 -0.33
N SER A 72 10.50 3.18 0.49
CA SER A 72 10.39 3.30 1.94
C SER A 72 11.59 2.67 2.65
N ASN A 73 11.95 3.28 3.76
CA ASN A 73 12.88 2.71 4.73
C ASN A 73 12.16 2.64 6.07
N THR A 74 12.04 1.43 6.61
CA THR A 74 11.31 1.15 7.85
C THR A 74 12.24 0.50 8.85
N PHE A 75 12.42 1.15 10.00
CA PHE A 75 13.02 0.54 11.17
C PHE A 75 11.93 -0.11 12.01
N VAL A 76 12.12 -1.36 12.40
CA VAL A 76 11.16 -2.16 13.16
C VAL A 76 11.80 -2.65 14.45
N GLU A 77 11.14 -2.34 15.56
CA GLU A 77 11.53 -2.77 16.89
C GLU A 77 10.36 -3.50 17.58
N PRO A 78 10.48 -4.82 17.83
CA PRO A 78 9.50 -5.54 18.62
C PRO A 78 9.41 -4.96 20.05
N LYS A 79 8.19 -4.80 20.58
CA LYS A 79 7.96 -4.33 21.96
C LYS A 79 7.82 -5.49 22.97
N PHE A 80 8.31 -6.66 22.61
CA PHE A 80 8.31 -7.87 23.44
C PHE A 80 9.64 -8.63 23.23
N ASN A 81 9.93 -9.58 24.10
CA ASN A 81 11.14 -10.40 24.02
C ASN A 81 11.03 -11.38 22.84
N TYR A 82 11.24 -10.85 21.65
CA TYR A 82 11.28 -11.61 20.43
C TYR A 82 12.62 -11.43 19.72
N ALA A 83 13.17 -12.55 19.30
CA ALA A 83 14.36 -12.56 18.48
C ALA A 83 14.14 -13.49 17.30
N TYR A 84 14.40 -13.02 16.10
CA TYR A 84 14.35 -13.82 14.88
C TYR A 84 15.75 -14.33 14.56
N ASN A 85 15.88 -15.64 14.38
CA ASN A 85 17.15 -16.27 13.99
C ASN A 85 17.11 -16.58 12.50
N LEU A 86 18.01 -15.96 11.74
CA LEU A 86 18.21 -16.24 10.33
C LEU A 86 19.70 -16.56 10.11
N ASP A 87 19.99 -17.75 9.63
CA ASP A 87 21.35 -18.24 9.34
C ASP A 87 22.33 -18.05 10.51
N GLY A 88 21.85 -18.28 11.73
CA GLY A 88 22.65 -18.15 12.95
C GLY A 88 22.82 -16.72 13.47
N LYS A 89 22.29 -15.73 12.78
CA LYS A 89 22.26 -14.31 13.22
C LYS A 89 20.94 -14.03 13.93
N LEU A 90 21.02 -13.48 15.13
CA LEU A 90 19.86 -13.12 15.94
C LEU A 90 19.49 -11.66 15.70
N PHE A 91 18.27 -11.44 15.22
CA PHE A 91 17.72 -10.10 14.98
C PHE A 91 16.70 -9.76 16.07
N THR A 92 16.99 -8.74 16.86
CA THR A 92 16.07 -8.15 17.83
C THR A 92 15.41 -6.88 17.29
N LYS A 93 16.04 -6.24 16.32
CA LYS A 93 15.61 -5.06 15.58
C LYS A 93 16.05 -5.23 14.14
N TYR A 94 15.32 -4.66 13.21
CA TYR A 94 15.69 -4.77 11.80
C TYR A 94 15.24 -3.56 10.97
N ASN A 95 15.95 -3.33 9.88
CA ASN A 95 15.63 -2.35 8.88
C ASN A 95 15.12 -3.01 7.60
N LEU A 96 14.09 -2.42 7.01
CA LEU A 96 13.54 -2.84 5.74
C LEU A 96 13.53 -1.67 4.78
N THR A 97 14.32 -1.76 3.72
CA THR A 97 14.24 -0.81 2.60
C THR A 97 13.52 -1.48 1.46
N THR A 98 12.39 -0.90 1.05
CA THR A 98 11.53 -1.50 0.03
C THR A 98 11.19 -0.51 -1.07
N ALA A 99 11.09 -1.03 -2.30
CA ALA A 99 10.48 -0.34 -3.43
C ALA A 99 9.13 -1.00 -3.70
N MET A 100 8.09 -0.19 -3.85
CA MET A 100 6.74 -0.64 -4.14
C MET A 100 6.22 0.05 -5.41
N VAL A 101 5.55 -0.75 -6.24
CA VAL A 101 4.77 -0.26 -7.38
C VAL A 101 3.34 -0.76 -7.22
N SER A 102 2.40 0.15 -7.20
CA SER A 102 0.97 -0.17 -7.16
C SER A 102 0.28 0.39 -8.39
N LEU A 103 -0.46 -0.46 -9.09
CA LEU A 103 -1.24 -0.12 -10.27
C LEU A 103 -2.71 -0.40 -9.99
N ARG A 104 -3.54 0.62 -10.07
CA ARG A 104 -4.99 0.51 -9.97
C ARG A 104 -5.62 0.77 -11.32
N TRP A 105 -6.29 -0.21 -11.86
CA TRP A 105 -6.94 -0.17 -13.15
C TRP A 105 -8.46 -0.19 -13.01
N ASN A 106 -9.12 0.83 -13.52
CA ASN A 106 -10.57 1.02 -13.45
C ASN A 106 -11.17 1.06 -14.88
N PRO A 107 -11.22 -0.07 -15.58
CA PRO A 107 -11.51 -0.10 -17.04
C PRO A 107 -12.91 0.42 -17.38
N PHE A 108 -13.87 0.25 -16.49
CA PHE A 108 -15.28 0.55 -16.72
C PHE A 108 -15.69 1.95 -16.25
N SER A 109 -14.88 2.59 -15.41
CA SER A 109 -15.18 3.94 -14.91
C SER A 109 -15.00 5.01 -15.98
N ASP A 110 -15.80 6.05 -15.94
CA ASP A 110 -15.69 7.20 -16.80
C ASP A 110 -14.91 8.33 -16.14
N TYR A 111 -14.10 9.01 -16.93
CA TYR A 111 -13.23 10.07 -16.48
C TYR A 111 -13.40 11.32 -17.32
N MET A 112 -13.36 12.46 -16.65
CA MET A 112 -13.35 13.76 -17.29
C MET A 112 -12.03 14.47 -17.01
N GLN A 113 -11.45 15.04 -18.04
CA GLN A 113 -10.30 15.92 -17.90
C GLN A 113 -10.77 17.32 -17.50
N THR A 114 -10.25 17.82 -16.40
CA THR A 114 -10.52 19.19 -15.92
C THR A 114 -9.24 20.02 -15.93
N PRO A 115 -9.34 21.36 -15.85
CA PRO A 115 -8.16 22.22 -15.68
C PRO A 115 -7.32 21.88 -14.43
N THR A 116 -7.93 21.22 -13.45
CA THR A 116 -7.29 20.83 -12.20
C THR A 116 -6.81 19.36 -12.20
N GLY A 117 -7.02 18.64 -13.30
CA GLY A 117 -6.59 17.25 -13.47
C GLY A 117 -7.73 16.32 -13.89
N ARG A 118 -7.46 15.03 -13.91
CA ARG A 118 -8.43 14.01 -14.28
C ARG A 118 -9.24 13.57 -13.05
N ILE A 119 -10.57 13.60 -13.16
CA ILE A 119 -11.49 13.15 -12.12
C ILE A 119 -12.34 11.98 -12.63
N GLU A 120 -12.65 11.03 -11.76
CA GLU A 120 -13.59 9.94 -12.04
C GLU A 120 -15.01 10.49 -11.88
N THR A 121 -15.77 10.59 -12.99
CA THR A 121 -17.13 11.13 -12.99
C THR A 121 -18.17 10.07 -12.67
N GLU A 122 -17.97 8.86 -13.20
CA GLU A 122 -18.82 7.73 -12.91
C GLU A 122 -17.99 6.53 -12.47
N LYS A 123 -18.25 6.08 -11.24
CA LYS A 123 -17.57 4.93 -10.65
C LYS A 123 -18.26 3.65 -11.12
N ARG A 124 -17.59 2.89 -11.95
CA ARG A 124 -18.06 1.57 -12.38
C ARG A 124 -17.09 0.48 -11.94
N TYR A 125 -17.57 -0.73 -11.87
CA TYR A 125 -16.86 -1.91 -11.37
C TYR A 125 -16.86 -3.02 -12.42
N PRO A 126 -15.93 -4.00 -12.32
CA PRO A 126 -14.91 -4.17 -11.28
C PRO A 126 -13.73 -3.21 -11.41
N LYS A 127 -13.03 -3.01 -10.30
CA LYS A 127 -11.74 -2.31 -10.21
C LYS A 127 -10.67 -3.31 -9.78
N PHE A 128 -9.50 -3.18 -10.38
CA PHE A 128 -8.37 -4.08 -10.13
C PHE A 128 -7.21 -3.29 -9.55
N THR A 129 -6.57 -3.84 -8.53
CA THR A 129 -5.33 -3.29 -7.98
C THR A 129 -4.28 -4.39 -7.96
N PHE A 130 -3.13 -4.09 -8.50
CA PHE A 130 -1.95 -4.94 -8.46
C PHE A 130 -0.85 -4.17 -7.73
N GLN A 131 -0.20 -4.82 -6.77
CA GLN A 131 0.88 -4.23 -6.00
C GLN A 131 2.05 -5.19 -5.95
N PHE A 132 3.22 -4.69 -6.31
CA PHE A 132 4.48 -5.40 -6.21
C PHE A 132 5.39 -4.63 -5.24
N THR A 133 5.93 -5.34 -4.27
CA THR A 133 6.88 -4.81 -3.30
C THR A 133 8.13 -5.65 -3.31
N LYS A 134 9.28 -5.03 -3.45
CA LYS A 134 10.58 -5.69 -3.37
C LYS A 134 11.47 -5.00 -2.36
N SER A 135 12.13 -5.79 -1.51
CA SER A 135 13.21 -5.29 -0.67
C SER A 135 14.44 -4.99 -1.54
N LEU A 136 15.15 -3.93 -1.19
CA LEU A 136 16.36 -3.50 -1.89
C LEU A 136 17.57 -3.91 -1.07
N PRO A 137 18.26 -5.00 -1.43
CA PRO A 137 19.50 -5.40 -0.76
C PRO A 137 20.55 -4.31 -0.93
N ASN A 138 21.38 -4.12 0.07
CA ASN A 138 22.47 -3.14 0.09
C ASN A 138 22.06 -1.65 0.05
N VAL A 139 20.78 -1.34 0.27
CA VAL A 139 20.28 0.03 0.38
C VAL A 139 19.72 0.25 1.78
N GLY A 140 20.16 1.30 2.49
CA GLY A 140 19.58 1.71 3.76
C GLY A 140 19.70 0.69 4.91
N ASN A 141 20.76 -0.11 4.96
CA ASN A 141 20.97 -1.17 5.95
C ASN A 141 19.83 -2.20 5.98
N ASN A 142 19.38 -2.64 4.82
CA ASN A 142 18.33 -3.63 4.70
C ASN A 142 18.78 -5.00 5.23
N ASP A 143 18.04 -5.54 6.19
CA ASP A 143 18.37 -6.82 6.85
C ASP A 143 17.75 -8.05 6.18
N PHE A 144 16.70 -7.88 5.39
CA PHE A 144 15.98 -9.00 4.78
C PHE A 144 15.74 -8.79 3.30
N GLU A 145 15.82 -9.87 2.53
CA GLU A 145 15.48 -9.89 1.11
C GLU A 145 14.16 -10.63 0.91
N PHE A 146 13.20 -9.97 0.27
CA PHE A 146 11.93 -10.57 -0.11
C PHE A 146 11.33 -9.86 -1.32
N SER A 147 10.40 -10.55 -1.96
CA SER A 147 9.53 -9.98 -2.99
C SER A 147 8.09 -10.37 -2.65
N LYS A 148 7.17 -9.42 -2.77
CA LYS A 148 5.76 -9.61 -2.44
C LYS A 148 4.90 -9.14 -3.60
N ILE A 149 3.91 -9.95 -3.97
CA ILE A 149 2.90 -9.62 -4.97
C ILE A 149 1.54 -9.69 -4.29
N ASP A 150 0.78 -8.62 -4.40
CA ASP A 150 -0.60 -8.53 -3.91
C ASP A 150 -1.54 -8.18 -5.06
N PHE A 151 -2.69 -8.82 -5.09
CA PHE A 151 -3.76 -8.57 -6.04
C PHE A 151 -5.07 -8.33 -5.31
N ARG A 152 -5.83 -7.33 -5.76
CA ARG A 152 -7.13 -6.99 -5.20
C ARG A 152 -8.12 -6.68 -6.31
N THR A 153 -9.31 -7.24 -6.20
CA THR A 153 -10.46 -6.92 -7.06
C THR A 153 -11.60 -6.40 -6.21
N GLU A 154 -12.12 -5.26 -6.59
CA GLU A 154 -13.30 -4.66 -5.98
C GLU A 154 -14.47 -4.73 -6.96
N TYR A 155 -15.58 -5.29 -6.53
CA TYR A 155 -16.85 -5.26 -7.24
C TYR A 155 -17.92 -4.61 -6.38
N GLN A 156 -18.72 -3.74 -6.97
CA GLN A 156 -19.83 -3.10 -6.30
C GLN A 156 -21.00 -2.94 -7.25
N LYS A 157 -22.18 -3.32 -6.78
CA LYS A 157 -23.45 -3.13 -7.48
C LYS A 157 -24.43 -2.42 -6.54
N SER A 158 -25.09 -1.41 -7.05
CA SER A 158 -26.19 -0.74 -6.36
C SER A 158 -27.49 -1.07 -7.11
N ASP A 159 -28.47 -1.55 -6.41
CA ASP A 159 -29.79 -1.86 -6.95
C ASP A 159 -30.73 -0.64 -6.79
N LEU A 160 -31.78 -0.59 -7.61
CA LEU A 160 -32.79 0.50 -7.60
C LEU A 160 -33.47 0.68 -6.22
N ASN A 161 -33.50 -0.36 -5.42
CA ASN A 161 -34.08 -0.36 -4.06
C ASN A 161 -33.15 0.18 -2.99
N GLY A 162 -32.00 0.78 -3.36
CA GLY A 162 -31.01 1.31 -2.42
C GLY A 162 -30.10 0.26 -1.81
N LEU A 163 -30.28 -1.02 -2.11
CA LEU A 163 -29.38 -2.09 -1.68
C LEU A 163 -28.05 -1.96 -2.42
N LYS A 164 -26.97 -2.11 -1.66
CA LYS A 164 -25.60 -2.07 -2.17
C LYS A 164 -24.89 -3.37 -1.85
N THR A 165 -24.56 -4.12 -2.89
CA THR A 165 -23.73 -5.33 -2.76
C THR A 165 -22.29 -4.99 -3.11
N SER A 166 -21.36 -5.33 -2.22
CA SER A 166 -19.94 -5.17 -2.48
C SER A 166 -19.20 -6.48 -2.23
N LEU A 167 -18.33 -6.85 -3.15
CA LEU A 167 -17.44 -8.00 -3.06
C LEU A 167 -16.01 -7.50 -3.15
N LEU A 168 -15.17 -7.98 -2.26
CA LEU A 168 -13.75 -7.72 -2.23
C LEU A 168 -13.04 -9.07 -2.27
N PHE A 169 -12.18 -9.24 -3.25
CA PHE A 169 -11.27 -10.38 -3.34
C PHE A 169 -9.84 -9.86 -3.23
N GLU A 170 -9.07 -10.48 -2.35
CA GLU A 170 -7.65 -10.18 -2.14
C GLU A 170 -6.85 -11.47 -2.09
N GLY A 171 -5.66 -11.45 -2.67
CA GLY A 171 -4.70 -12.53 -2.63
C GLY A 171 -3.29 -12.01 -2.82
N GLY A 172 -2.32 -12.70 -2.25
CA GLY A 172 -0.92 -12.33 -2.37
C GLY A 172 0.00 -13.49 -2.07
N THR A 173 1.26 -13.31 -2.44
CA THR A 173 2.36 -14.24 -2.16
C THR A 173 3.62 -13.45 -1.84
N THR A 174 4.47 -14.08 -1.05
CA THR A 174 5.79 -13.54 -0.66
C THR A 174 6.86 -14.53 -1.01
#